data_bda3d7f39d8403f199f430703c86b7dd
#
_entry.id   bda3d7f39d8403f199f430703c86b7dd
#
_cell.length_a   1.000
_cell.length_b   1.000
_cell.length_c   1.000
_cell.angle_alpha   90.00
_cell.angle_beta   90.00
_cell.angle_gamma   90.00
#
_symmetry.space_group_name_H-M   'P 1'
#
loop_
_entity.id
_entity.type
_entity.pdbx_description
1 polymer ?
#
loop_
_entity_poly.entity_id
_entity_poly.type
_entity_poly.pdbx_seq_one_letter_code
_entity_poly.pdbx_strand_id
1 'polypeptide(L)'
;KPANWAGVVVAKLGFDAEHPCDEVRTYTAPDGSPWKLKLLVTDRAPEPIAPAGTGLIQSEPAVLAQHVQPPLVTGQQDSNATVTALAEFAACPRQYYLSRYLGFEGRRRKLAVAEDDDDEADVDLSAGEFGTQVHDLLADIAIPDAHPEALRLAEVFRHSPLGRRAARAPRVSREFDFLMAMEDLVVRGQVDLWFEEGGELTVVDYKTNDVTAVEAHQRSQDYGLQLRLYSMAVERVAGRPPDRAWLHFLRPNTVIEVDLTPSLLESPEQMVRDFQEAQSRLEFPLNEGERCNRCPFYRGLCPAGAA
;
A
#
# COMPACT_ATOMS: atom_id res chain seq x y z
N LYS A 1 18.40 -18.49 -14.65
CA LYS A 1 18.24 -17.35 -13.73
C LYS A 1 17.64 -17.90 -12.42
N PRO A 2 18.13 -17.47 -11.23
CA PRO A 2 17.55 -17.93 -9.98
C PRO A 2 16.09 -17.50 -9.89
N ALA A 3 15.23 -18.47 -9.54
CA ALA A 3 13.77 -18.29 -9.55
C ALA A 3 13.22 -17.64 -8.27
N ASN A 4 14.06 -17.46 -7.24
CA ASN A 4 13.67 -16.91 -5.95
C ASN A 4 14.85 -16.21 -5.25
N TRP A 5 14.58 -15.50 -4.15
CA TRP A 5 15.58 -14.78 -3.36
C TRP A 5 16.72 -15.68 -2.86
N ALA A 6 16.42 -16.88 -2.40
CA ALA A 6 17.45 -17.83 -1.93
C ALA A 6 18.42 -18.19 -3.07
N GLY A 7 17.90 -18.43 -4.28
CA GLY A 7 18.71 -18.67 -5.47
C GLY A 7 19.60 -17.50 -5.84
N VAL A 8 19.12 -16.25 -5.69
CA VAL A 8 19.93 -15.04 -5.90
C VAL A 8 21.09 -14.98 -4.90
N VAL A 9 20.82 -15.22 -3.61
CA VAL A 9 21.83 -15.20 -2.55
C VAL A 9 22.88 -16.28 -2.79
N VAL A 10 22.44 -17.52 -3.05
CA VAL A 10 23.34 -18.66 -3.35
C VAL A 10 24.23 -18.37 -4.54
N ALA A 11 23.66 -17.85 -5.63
CA ALA A 11 24.42 -17.50 -6.85
C ALA A 11 25.43 -16.36 -6.60
N LYS A 12 25.05 -15.33 -5.82
CA LYS A 12 25.92 -14.19 -5.52
C LYS A 12 27.07 -14.56 -4.58
N LEU A 13 26.82 -15.44 -3.63
CA LEU A 13 27.82 -15.89 -2.66
C LEU A 13 28.64 -17.06 -3.19
N GLY A 14 28.26 -17.63 -4.34
CA GLY A 14 28.96 -18.73 -5.00
C GLY A 14 28.86 -20.06 -4.25
N PHE A 15 27.81 -20.29 -3.48
CA PHE A 15 27.54 -21.60 -2.88
C PHE A 15 27.14 -22.61 -3.95
N ASP A 16 27.56 -23.87 -3.76
CA ASP A 16 27.11 -24.97 -4.62
C ASP A 16 25.71 -25.43 -4.19
N ALA A 17 24.70 -25.12 -5.00
CA ALA A 17 23.32 -25.51 -4.73
C ALA A 17 23.01 -26.97 -5.07
N GLU A 18 23.85 -27.63 -5.89
CA GLU A 18 23.67 -29.04 -6.28
C GLU A 18 24.25 -29.99 -5.23
N HIS A 19 25.34 -29.57 -4.58
CA HIS A 19 26.00 -30.33 -3.54
C HIS A 19 26.19 -29.49 -2.27
N PRO A 20 25.11 -29.09 -1.59
CA PRO A 20 25.20 -28.21 -0.46
C PRO A 20 25.90 -28.89 0.72
N CYS A 21 26.84 -28.20 1.34
CA CYS A 21 27.53 -28.66 2.55
C CYS A 21 27.74 -27.51 3.52
N ASP A 22 27.98 -27.86 4.79
CA ASP A 22 28.31 -26.85 5.79
C ASP A 22 29.64 -26.18 5.43
N GLU A 23 29.62 -24.89 5.23
CA GLU A 23 30.83 -24.14 4.90
C GLU A 23 30.82 -22.74 5.51
N VAL A 24 32.02 -22.17 5.68
CA VAL A 24 32.23 -20.78 6.09
C VAL A 24 32.99 -20.05 5.00
N ARG A 25 32.41 -18.98 4.49
CA ARG A 25 33.06 -18.14 3.49
C ARG A 25 33.27 -16.72 4.01
N THR A 26 34.34 -16.11 3.52
CA THR A 26 34.58 -14.69 3.76
C THR A 26 34.10 -13.92 2.52
N TYR A 27 33.20 -13.01 2.73
CA TYR A 27 32.70 -12.08 1.73
C TYR A 27 33.30 -10.70 2.03
N THR A 28 33.80 -10.03 0.99
CA THR A 28 34.27 -8.64 1.12
C THR A 28 33.17 -7.71 0.63
N ALA A 29 32.67 -6.85 1.51
CA ALA A 29 31.67 -5.85 1.17
C ALA A 29 32.26 -4.75 0.25
N PRO A 30 31.43 -3.95 -0.44
CA PRO A 30 31.89 -2.87 -1.32
C PRO A 30 32.78 -1.84 -0.62
N ASP A 31 32.64 -1.66 0.69
CA ASP A 31 33.47 -0.80 1.53
C ASP A 31 34.81 -1.44 1.96
N GLY A 32 35.09 -2.68 1.50
CA GLY A 32 36.28 -3.44 1.83
C GLY A 32 36.23 -4.21 3.15
N SER A 33 35.13 -4.13 3.93
CA SER A 33 34.99 -4.85 5.19
C SER A 33 34.78 -6.37 4.96
N PRO A 34 35.46 -7.26 5.72
CA PRO A 34 35.29 -8.69 5.62
C PRO A 34 34.10 -9.18 6.46
N TRP A 35 33.23 -9.96 5.86
CA TRP A 35 32.12 -10.64 6.53
C TRP A 35 32.29 -12.15 6.49
N LYS A 36 32.11 -12.80 7.61
CA LYS A 36 32.08 -14.27 7.64
C LYS A 36 30.64 -14.74 7.52
N LEU A 37 30.38 -15.49 6.46
CA LEU A 37 29.08 -16.11 6.18
C LEU A 37 29.18 -17.60 6.47
N LYS A 38 28.30 -18.11 7.31
CA LYS A 38 28.21 -19.53 7.62
C LYS A 38 26.97 -20.11 6.95
N LEU A 39 27.15 -21.02 6.00
CA LEU A 39 26.10 -21.87 5.47
C LEU A 39 25.94 -23.08 6.38
N LEU A 40 24.74 -23.35 6.84
CA LEU A 40 24.38 -24.58 7.52
C LEU A 40 23.35 -25.30 6.68
N VAL A 41 23.65 -26.55 6.34
CA VAL A 41 22.74 -27.41 5.60
C VAL A 41 22.10 -28.41 6.56
N THR A 42 20.77 -28.48 6.56
CA THR A 42 20.06 -29.47 7.33
C THR A 42 19.02 -30.18 6.48
N ASP A 43 18.99 -31.46 6.51
CA ASP A 43 18.01 -32.34 5.88
C ASP A 43 16.83 -32.66 6.82
N ARG A 44 16.93 -32.20 8.08
CA ARG A 44 15.88 -32.39 9.09
C ARG A 44 15.08 -31.10 9.23
N ALA A 45 13.77 -31.20 9.10
CA ALA A 45 12.90 -30.17 9.60
C ALA A 45 13.21 -29.94 11.10
N PRO A 46 13.34 -28.69 11.56
CA PRO A 46 13.50 -28.42 12.98
C PRO A 46 12.36 -29.12 13.73
N GLU A 47 12.71 -29.96 14.72
CA GLU A 47 11.68 -30.52 15.58
C GLU A 47 10.86 -29.36 16.17
N PRO A 48 9.53 -29.45 16.14
CA PRO A 48 8.72 -28.45 16.81
C PRO A 48 9.19 -28.41 18.26
N ILE A 49 9.68 -27.26 18.69
CA ILE A 49 9.96 -27.04 20.12
C ILE A 49 8.62 -27.27 20.80
N ALA A 50 8.48 -28.40 21.49
CA ALA A 50 7.30 -28.64 22.29
C ALA A 50 7.14 -27.42 23.20
N PRO A 51 5.97 -26.79 23.25
CA PRO A 51 5.77 -25.67 24.15
C PRO A 51 6.18 -26.15 25.51
N ALA A 52 7.22 -25.55 26.09
CA ALA A 52 7.65 -25.82 27.43
C ALA A 52 6.39 -25.81 28.27
N GLY A 53 6.15 -26.96 28.95
CA GLY A 53 4.84 -27.28 29.53
C GLY A 53 4.19 -26.09 30.19
N THR A 54 2.89 -25.99 30.07
CA THR A 54 2.01 -24.94 30.61
C THR A 54 2.08 -24.83 32.16
N GLY A 55 3.29 -24.68 32.67
CA GLY A 55 3.47 -24.10 33.99
C GLY A 55 3.08 -22.63 33.83
N LEU A 56 1.90 -22.28 34.28
CA LEU A 56 1.53 -20.88 34.49
C LEU A 56 2.68 -20.25 35.30
N ILE A 57 3.58 -19.53 34.59
CA ILE A 57 4.51 -18.65 35.26
C ILE A 57 3.61 -17.57 35.85
N GLN A 58 3.31 -17.66 37.14
CA GLN A 58 2.76 -16.55 37.89
C GLN A 58 3.88 -15.52 38.03
N SER A 59 4.13 -14.78 36.96
CA SER A 59 4.94 -13.57 37.04
C SER A 59 4.07 -12.46 37.55
N GLU A 60 4.56 -11.77 38.59
CA GLU A 60 3.88 -10.58 39.08
C GLU A 60 3.67 -9.58 37.92
N PRO A 61 2.49 -8.90 37.86
CA PRO A 61 2.16 -8.00 36.73
C PRO A 61 3.21 -6.91 36.45
N ALA A 62 3.95 -6.51 37.49
CA ALA A 62 5.01 -5.51 37.36
C ALA A 62 6.21 -5.95 36.50
N VAL A 63 6.50 -7.24 36.46
CA VAL A 63 7.63 -7.78 35.67
C VAL A 63 7.29 -7.83 34.18
N LEU A 64 6.03 -8.12 33.83
CA LEU A 64 5.55 -8.11 32.44
C LEU A 64 5.59 -6.69 31.83
N ALA A 65 5.23 -5.66 32.60
CA ALA A 65 5.26 -4.28 32.11
C ALA A 65 6.67 -3.82 31.76
N GLN A 66 7.72 -4.29 32.46
CA GLN A 66 9.10 -3.96 32.17
C GLN A 66 9.63 -4.63 30.88
N HIS A 67 9.09 -5.80 30.53
CA HIS A 67 9.49 -6.54 29.33
C HIS A 67 8.71 -6.11 28.07
N VAL A 68 7.61 -5.38 28.24
CA VAL A 68 6.78 -4.86 27.14
C VAL A 68 7.10 -3.38 26.86
N GLN A 69 8.08 -2.79 27.51
CA GLN A 69 8.55 -1.48 27.10
C GLN A 69 9.16 -1.60 25.71
N PRO A 70 8.62 -0.89 24.69
CA PRO A 70 9.26 -0.87 23.39
C PRO A 70 10.70 -0.39 23.58
N PRO A 71 11.67 -1.00 22.89
CA PRO A 71 13.04 -0.47 22.92
C PRO A 71 12.95 1.02 22.55
N LEU A 72 13.65 1.86 23.30
CA LEU A 72 13.81 3.28 22.99
C LEU A 72 14.67 3.40 21.71
N VAL A 73 14.13 2.98 20.59
CA VAL A 73 14.74 3.16 19.28
C VAL A 73 14.25 4.50 18.76
N THR A 74 14.89 5.58 19.24
CA THR A 74 14.63 6.92 18.73
C THR A 74 15.53 7.19 17.52
N GLY A 75 15.03 7.96 16.56
CA GLY A 75 15.81 8.39 15.40
C GLY A 75 15.87 7.39 14.25
N GLN A 76 15.05 6.34 14.25
CA GLN A 76 14.87 5.48 13.09
C GLN A 76 13.64 5.91 12.29
N GLN A 77 13.82 6.02 10.99
CA GLN A 77 12.76 6.34 10.04
C GLN A 77 12.93 5.49 8.78
N ASP A 78 11.82 5.22 8.10
CA ASP A 78 11.85 4.51 6.83
C ASP A 78 12.56 5.35 5.76
N SER A 79 13.38 4.72 4.95
CA SER A 79 13.99 5.33 3.76
C SER A 79 13.09 5.29 2.54
N ASN A 80 11.97 4.60 2.61
CA ASN A 80 10.99 4.51 1.53
C ASN A 80 9.57 4.34 2.06
N ALA A 81 8.59 4.86 1.31
CA ALA A 81 7.17 4.68 1.60
C ALA A 81 6.36 4.52 0.30
N THR A 82 5.22 3.85 0.38
CA THR A 82 4.25 3.86 -0.72
C THR A 82 3.37 5.10 -0.63
N VAL A 83 2.86 5.56 -1.78
CA VAL A 83 1.86 6.65 -1.83
C VAL A 83 0.67 6.33 -0.94
N THR A 84 0.20 5.09 -0.93
CA THR A 84 -0.92 4.64 -0.09
C THR A 84 -0.60 4.70 1.40
N ALA A 85 0.65 4.40 1.80
CA ALA A 85 1.07 4.52 3.19
C ALA A 85 1.10 5.98 3.66
N LEU A 86 1.62 6.89 2.81
CA LEU A 86 1.61 8.32 3.09
C LEU A 86 0.18 8.89 3.15
N ALA A 87 -0.70 8.46 2.24
CA ALA A 87 -2.10 8.87 2.24
C ALA A 87 -2.85 8.36 3.50
N GLU A 88 -2.57 7.13 3.94
CA GLU A 88 -3.13 6.58 5.17
C GLU A 88 -2.62 7.34 6.41
N PHE A 89 -1.32 7.67 6.45
CA PHE A 89 -0.72 8.47 7.51
C PHE A 89 -1.35 9.88 7.55
N ALA A 90 -1.46 10.55 6.41
CA ALA A 90 -2.10 11.86 6.30
C ALA A 90 -3.55 11.84 6.78
N ALA A 91 -4.27 10.78 6.44
CA ALA A 91 -5.65 10.60 6.90
C ALA A 91 -5.72 10.42 8.41
N CYS A 92 -4.90 9.54 8.98
CA CYS A 92 -4.79 9.34 10.42
C CYS A 92 -3.47 8.65 10.79
N PRO A 93 -2.50 9.36 11.41
CA PRO A 93 -1.23 8.76 11.83
C PRO A 93 -1.42 7.53 12.72
N ARG A 94 -2.42 7.53 13.60
CA ARG A 94 -2.73 6.37 14.46
C ARG A 94 -3.22 5.16 13.65
N GLN A 95 -4.01 5.36 12.60
CA GLN A 95 -4.43 4.27 11.71
C GLN A 95 -3.21 3.66 11.01
N TYR A 96 -2.36 4.49 10.40
CA TYR A 96 -1.10 4.05 9.80
C TYR A 96 -0.24 3.25 10.79
N TYR A 97 -0.09 3.74 12.03
CA TYR A 97 0.68 3.07 13.06
C TYR A 97 0.17 1.66 13.36
N LEU A 98 -1.15 1.51 13.49
CA LEU A 98 -1.76 0.21 13.78
C LEU A 98 -1.68 -0.73 12.58
N SER A 99 -1.99 -0.25 11.37
CA SER A 99 -2.09 -1.09 10.16
C SER A 99 -0.73 -1.41 9.55
N ARG A 100 0.10 -0.38 9.36
CA ARG A 100 1.35 -0.49 8.59
C ARG A 100 2.57 -0.69 9.46
N TYR A 101 2.70 0.12 10.51
CA TYR A 101 3.87 0.08 11.38
C TYR A 101 3.87 -1.15 12.30
N LEU A 102 2.74 -1.44 12.94
CA LEU A 102 2.56 -2.63 13.79
C LEU A 102 2.02 -3.86 13.06
N GLY A 103 1.48 -3.70 11.85
CA GLY A 103 0.97 -4.81 11.04
C GLY A 103 -0.31 -5.46 11.58
N PHE A 104 -1.11 -4.74 12.37
CA PHE A 104 -2.38 -5.29 12.82
C PHE A 104 -3.41 -5.35 11.70
N GLU A 105 -4.04 -6.50 11.54
CA GLU A 105 -5.24 -6.63 10.71
C GLU A 105 -6.43 -6.06 11.47
N GLY A 106 -7.05 -5.03 10.88
CA GLY A 106 -8.27 -4.45 11.43
C GLY A 106 -9.46 -5.39 11.30
N ARG A 107 -10.46 -5.23 12.16
CA ARG A 107 -11.71 -5.99 12.03
C ARG A 107 -12.38 -5.63 10.71
N ARG A 108 -12.53 -6.59 9.81
CA ARG A 108 -13.42 -6.44 8.65
C ARG A 108 -14.84 -6.25 9.20
N ARG A 109 -15.37 -5.04 9.09
CA ARG A 109 -16.76 -4.79 9.37
C ARG A 109 -17.54 -5.39 8.21
N LYS A 110 -18.17 -6.54 8.41
CA LYS A 110 -19.27 -6.96 7.54
C LYS A 110 -20.32 -5.88 7.68
N LEU A 111 -20.50 -5.04 6.66
CA LEU A 111 -21.73 -4.30 6.52
C LEU A 111 -22.83 -5.36 6.53
N ALA A 112 -23.82 -5.21 7.43
CA ALA A 112 -24.98 -6.06 7.47
C ALA A 112 -25.72 -5.89 6.13
N VAL A 113 -25.39 -6.74 5.18
CA VAL A 113 -26.26 -7.04 4.06
C VAL A 113 -27.20 -8.11 4.59
N ALA A 114 -28.51 -7.87 4.46
CA ALA A 114 -29.56 -8.77 4.84
C ALA A 114 -29.21 -10.20 4.41
N GLU A 115 -29.36 -11.13 5.35
CA GLU A 115 -29.42 -12.55 5.09
C GLU A 115 -30.66 -12.77 4.22
N ASP A 116 -30.46 -13.06 2.95
CA ASP A 116 -31.42 -13.83 2.16
C ASP A 116 -30.67 -14.57 1.05
N ASP A 117 -30.86 -15.89 1.14
CA ASP A 117 -30.78 -16.93 0.14
C ASP A 117 -29.42 -17.46 -0.36
N ASP A 118 -29.31 -18.75 -0.05
CA ASP A 118 -28.53 -19.80 -0.69
C ASP A 118 -28.45 -19.63 -2.20
N ASP A 119 -27.22 -19.38 -2.72
CA ASP A 119 -26.83 -19.92 -4.00
C ASP A 119 -25.30 -20.02 -4.11
N GLU A 120 -24.86 -21.22 -4.48
CA GLU A 120 -23.58 -21.75 -4.93
C GLU A 120 -22.33 -20.84 -4.97
N ALA A 121 -21.35 -21.23 -4.16
CA ALA A 121 -19.89 -21.16 -4.35
C ALA A 121 -19.37 -20.21 -5.46
N ASP A 122 -19.56 -18.92 -5.33
CA ASP A 122 -18.69 -17.94 -5.97
C ASP A 122 -17.48 -17.76 -5.05
N VAL A 123 -16.27 -17.95 -5.58
CA VAL A 123 -15.01 -17.70 -4.86
C VAL A 123 -14.96 -16.20 -4.58
N ASP A 124 -15.41 -15.82 -3.41
CA ASP A 124 -15.59 -14.42 -3.00
C ASP A 124 -14.20 -13.75 -2.92
N LEU A 125 -13.82 -13.06 -4.01
CA LEU A 125 -12.57 -12.31 -4.08
C LEU A 125 -12.56 -11.25 -2.99
N SER A 126 -11.44 -11.10 -2.30
CA SER A 126 -11.27 -9.96 -1.41
C SER A 126 -11.39 -8.64 -2.21
N ALA A 127 -11.84 -7.56 -1.55
CA ALA A 127 -11.96 -6.26 -2.20
C ALA A 127 -10.64 -5.77 -2.86
N GLY A 128 -9.49 -6.18 -2.31
CA GLY A 128 -8.18 -5.90 -2.89
C GLY A 128 -7.92 -6.68 -4.17
N GLU A 129 -8.16 -8.00 -4.17
CA GLU A 129 -8.00 -8.86 -5.35
C GLU A 129 -8.95 -8.45 -6.48
N PHE A 130 -10.21 -8.12 -6.12
CA PHE A 130 -11.17 -7.58 -7.08
C PHE A 130 -10.69 -6.26 -7.70
N GLY A 131 -10.18 -5.33 -6.86
CA GLY A 131 -9.60 -4.06 -7.33
C GLY A 131 -8.45 -4.30 -8.31
N THR A 132 -7.53 -5.21 -7.97
CA THR A 132 -6.39 -5.58 -8.82
C THR A 132 -6.87 -6.10 -10.18
N GLN A 133 -7.87 -7.00 -10.22
CA GLN A 133 -8.41 -7.49 -11.50
C GLN A 133 -8.96 -6.35 -12.38
N VAL A 134 -9.65 -5.37 -11.80
CA VAL A 134 -10.17 -4.23 -12.56
C VAL A 134 -9.04 -3.40 -13.15
N HIS A 135 -8.00 -3.12 -12.36
CA HIS A 135 -6.83 -2.36 -12.79
C HIS A 135 -6.07 -3.08 -13.91
N ASP A 136 -5.80 -4.38 -13.73
CA ASP A 136 -5.15 -5.21 -14.75
C ASP A 136 -5.94 -5.22 -16.08
N LEU A 137 -7.27 -5.36 -16.01
CA LEU A 137 -8.14 -5.29 -17.20
C LEU A 137 -8.08 -3.92 -17.87
N LEU A 138 -7.97 -2.83 -17.09
CA LEU A 138 -7.82 -1.47 -17.62
C LEU A 138 -6.42 -1.19 -18.17
N ALA A 139 -5.43 -1.95 -17.71
CA ALA A 139 -4.06 -1.97 -18.27
C ALA A 139 -3.92 -2.84 -19.53
N ASP A 140 -5.03 -3.39 -20.03
CA ASP A 140 -5.08 -4.32 -21.16
C ASP A 140 -4.36 -5.66 -20.89
N ILE A 141 -4.24 -6.05 -19.60
CA ILE A 141 -3.72 -7.34 -19.18
C ILE A 141 -4.87 -8.36 -19.23
N ALA A 142 -4.65 -9.44 -19.97
CA ALA A 142 -5.63 -10.52 -20.05
C ALA A 142 -5.64 -11.34 -18.76
N ILE A 143 -6.80 -11.45 -18.12
CA ILE A 143 -7.01 -12.27 -16.94
C ILE A 143 -7.90 -13.45 -17.32
N PRO A 144 -7.38 -14.70 -17.31
CA PRO A 144 -8.23 -15.87 -17.45
C PRO A 144 -9.26 -15.90 -16.30
N ASP A 145 -10.51 -16.18 -16.62
CA ASP A 145 -11.61 -16.28 -15.65
C ASP A 145 -11.80 -15.03 -14.76
N ALA A 146 -11.64 -13.83 -15.36
CA ALA A 146 -11.87 -12.56 -14.68
C ALA A 146 -13.32 -12.49 -14.15
N HIS A 147 -13.47 -11.93 -12.95
CA HIS A 147 -14.79 -11.75 -12.33
C HIS A 147 -15.71 -10.93 -13.25
N PRO A 148 -16.97 -11.37 -13.51
CA PRO A 148 -17.88 -10.70 -14.45
C PRO A 148 -18.09 -9.22 -14.14
N GLU A 149 -18.17 -8.87 -12.86
CA GLU A 149 -18.30 -7.48 -12.42
C GLU A 149 -17.03 -6.65 -12.71
N ALA A 150 -15.83 -7.25 -12.62
CA ALA A 150 -14.57 -6.57 -12.97
C ALA A 150 -14.54 -6.24 -14.48
N LEU A 151 -14.96 -7.19 -15.32
CA LEU A 151 -15.12 -6.97 -16.77
C LEU A 151 -16.10 -5.82 -17.04
N ARG A 152 -17.25 -5.82 -16.36
CA ARG A 152 -18.26 -4.78 -16.50
C ARG A 152 -17.71 -3.39 -16.11
N LEU A 153 -16.98 -3.28 -15.00
CA LEU A 153 -16.40 -2.01 -14.57
C LEU A 153 -15.32 -1.51 -15.54
N ALA A 154 -14.49 -2.40 -16.07
CA ALA A 154 -13.51 -2.04 -17.09
C ALA A 154 -14.21 -1.49 -18.36
N GLU A 155 -15.31 -2.10 -18.79
CA GLU A 155 -16.10 -1.59 -19.91
C GLU A 155 -16.78 -0.25 -19.62
N VAL A 156 -17.26 -0.02 -18.40
CA VAL A 156 -17.79 1.30 -17.95
C VAL A 156 -16.74 2.38 -18.17
N PHE A 157 -15.49 2.14 -17.77
CA PHE A 157 -14.42 3.09 -18.01
C PHE A 157 -14.13 3.28 -19.50
N ARG A 158 -13.93 2.20 -20.26
CA ARG A 158 -13.60 2.27 -21.69
C ARG A 158 -14.63 3.08 -22.49
N HIS A 159 -15.90 2.98 -22.10
CA HIS A 159 -16.99 3.71 -22.73
C HIS A 159 -17.24 5.10 -22.12
N SER A 160 -16.54 5.48 -21.05
CA SER A 160 -16.62 6.81 -20.45
C SER A 160 -15.99 7.90 -21.34
N PRO A 161 -16.30 9.17 -21.14
CA PRO A 161 -15.60 10.26 -21.82
C PRO A 161 -14.08 10.21 -21.60
N LEU A 162 -13.60 9.95 -20.39
CA LEU A 162 -12.16 9.83 -20.08
C LEU A 162 -11.53 8.63 -20.80
N GLY A 163 -12.17 7.47 -20.76
CA GLY A 163 -11.67 6.28 -21.43
C GLY A 163 -11.55 6.45 -22.94
N ARG A 164 -12.54 7.09 -23.58
CA ARG A 164 -12.47 7.41 -25.02
C ARG A 164 -11.39 8.43 -25.36
N ARG A 165 -11.11 9.40 -24.46
CA ARG A 165 -10.00 10.35 -24.63
C ARG A 165 -8.68 9.62 -24.52
N ALA A 166 -8.49 8.83 -23.47
CA ALA A 166 -7.27 8.02 -23.28
C ALA A 166 -6.98 7.09 -24.45
N ALA A 167 -8.02 6.45 -25.01
CA ALA A 167 -7.87 5.55 -26.15
C ALA A 167 -7.40 6.24 -27.44
N ARG A 168 -7.63 7.55 -27.59
CA ARG A 168 -7.22 8.36 -28.76
C ARG A 168 -5.94 9.16 -28.50
N ALA A 169 -5.50 9.21 -27.26
CA ALA A 169 -4.36 10.01 -26.89
C ALA A 169 -3.07 9.51 -27.57
N PRO A 170 -2.26 10.41 -28.18
CA PRO A 170 -0.99 10.02 -28.81
C PRO A 170 0.06 9.58 -27.77
N ARG A 171 -0.11 9.96 -26.52
CA ARG A 171 0.75 9.57 -25.43
C ARG A 171 -0.12 9.11 -24.27
N VAL A 172 0.01 7.85 -23.89
CA VAL A 172 -0.76 7.21 -22.82
C VAL A 172 0.13 6.22 -22.07
N SER A 173 -0.02 6.16 -20.75
CA SER A 173 0.61 5.14 -19.91
C SER A 173 -0.38 4.65 -18.89
N ARG A 174 -0.43 3.33 -18.71
CA ARG A 174 -1.27 2.63 -17.73
C ARG A 174 -0.38 1.92 -16.74
N GLU A 175 -0.82 1.82 -15.49
CA GLU A 175 -0.09 1.19 -14.40
C GLU A 175 1.39 1.62 -14.37
N PHE A 176 1.58 2.95 -14.40
CA PHE A 176 2.91 3.55 -14.47
C PHE A 176 3.59 3.50 -13.12
N ASP A 177 4.54 2.57 -12.97
CA ASP A 177 5.37 2.44 -11.77
C ASP A 177 6.37 3.60 -11.66
N PHE A 178 6.53 4.15 -10.47
CA PHE A 178 7.52 5.19 -10.22
C PHE A 178 8.22 5.05 -8.87
N LEU A 179 9.43 5.57 -8.84
CA LEU A 179 10.22 5.86 -7.65
C LEU A 179 10.61 7.34 -7.67
N MET A 180 10.26 8.05 -6.63
CA MET A 180 10.47 9.49 -6.55
C MET A 180 11.15 9.86 -5.23
N ALA A 181 12.36 10.43 -5.31
CA ALA A 181 13.02 10.96 -4.13
C ALA A 181 12.33 12.27 -3.69
N MET A 182 11.99 12.34 -2.41
CA MET A 182 11.41 13.49 -1.73
C MET A 182 12.10 13.63 -0.37
N GLU A 183 12.88 14.70 -0.16
CA GLU A 183 13.76 14.81 1.00
C GLU A 183 14.62 13.54 1.13
N ASP A 184 14.69 12.93 2.30
CA ASP A 184 15.42 11.69 2.56
C ASP A 184 14.55 10.42 2.39
N LEU A 185 13.39 10.53 1.76
CA LEU A 185 12.44 9.44 1.54
C LEU A 185 12.32 9.11 0.04
N VAL A 186 12.32 7.83 -0.30
CA VAL A 186 11.93 7.36 -1.63
C VAL A 186 10.45 7.01 -1.62
N VAL A 187 9.65 7.82 -2.28
CA VAL A 187 8.22 7.55 -2.48
C VAL A 187 8.05 6.65 -3.70
N ARG A 188 7.35 5.54 -3.51
CA ARG A 188 7.02 4.60 -4.58
C ARG A 188 5.51 4.50 -4.77
N GLY A 189 5.10 4.37 -6.01
CA GLY A 189 3.70 4.23 -6.38
C GLY A 189 3.52 3.76 -7.79
N GLN A 190 2.27 3.60 -8.15
CA GLN A 190 1.83 3.22 -9.48
C GLN A 190 0.65 4.12 -9.84
N VAL A 191 0.78 4.84 -10.95
CA VAL A 191 -0.28 5.70 -11.47
C VAL A 191 -1.14 4.87 -12.41
N ASP A 192 -2.42 4.75 -12.12
CA ASP A 192 -3.33 3.90 -12.88
C ASP A 192 -3.37 4.28 -14.35
N LEU A 193 -3.52 5.57 -14.65
CA LEU A 193 -3.53 6.10 -16.00
C LEU A 193 -3.04 7.53 -16.04
N TRP A 194 -2.20 7.86 -16.99
CA TRP A 194 -2.01 9.21 -17.45
C TRP A 194 -1.95 9.27 -18.98
N PHE A 195 -2.41 10.37 -19.56
CA PHE A 195 -2.41 10.55 -21.00
C PHE A 195 -2.32 12.02 -21.38
N GLU A 196 -1.87 12.27 -22.62
CA GLU A 196 -1.79 13.59 -23.21
C GLU A 196 -2.61 13.62 -24.50
N GLU A 197 -3.63 14.48 -24.56
CA GLU A 197 -4.52 14.67 -25.68
C GLU A 197 -4.76 16.16 -25.92
N GLY A 198 -4.55 16.64 -27.14
CA GLY A 198 -4.80 18.04 -27.50
C GLY A 198 -3.95 19.05 -26.73
N GLY A 199 -2.82 18.65 -26.19
CA GLY A 199 -1.95 19.47 -25.35
C GLY A 199 -2.31 19.47 -23.86
N GLU A 200 -3.40 18.80 -23.46
CA GLU A 200 -3.79 18.61 -22.06
C GLU A 200 -3.19 17.32 -21.51
N LEU A 201 -2.45 17.40 -20.40
CA LEU A 201 -1.89 16.28 -19.65
C LEU A 201 -2.82 15.94 -18.50
N THR A 202 -3.33 14.72 -18.50
CA THR A 202 -4.36 14.26 -17.56
C THR A 202 -3.87 13.04 -16.77
N VAL A 203 -4.13 13.04 -15.46
CA VAL A 203 -3.94 11.89 -14.57
C VAL A 203 -5.32 11.37 -14.15
N VAL A 204 -5.48 10.05 -14.11
CA VAL A 204 -6.72 9.39 -13.67
C VAL A 204 -6.38 8.28 -12.70
N ASP A 205 -7.13 8.19 -11.62
CA ASP A 205 -7.06 7.11 -10.64
C ASP A 205 -8.42 6.44 -10.52
N TYR A 206 -8.45 5.11 -10.61
CA TYR A 206 -9.68 4.32 -10.59
C TYR A 206 -10.04 3.90 -9.17
N LYS A 207 -11.32 3.94 -8.87
CA LYS A 207 -11.84 3.47 -7.58
C LYS A 207 -12.96 2.47 -7.78
N THR A 208 -12.77 1.26 -7.25
CA THR A 208 -13.73 0.14 -7.32
C THR A 208 -14.64 0.05 -6.09
N ASN A 209 -14.56 1.05 -5.19
CA ASN A 209 -15.37 1.09 -3.98
C ASN A 209 -16.87 0.99 -4.29
N ASP A 210 -17.57 0.21 -3.47
CA ASP A 210 -19.03 0.16 -3.48
C ASP A 210 -19.58 1.37 -2.71
N VAL A 211 -19.92 2.41 -3.45
CA VAL A 211 -20.37 3.71 -2.93
C VAL A 211 -21.39 4.32 -3.86
N THR A 212 -22.25 5.15 -3.31
CA THR A 212 -23.12 6.03 -4.10
C THR A 212 -22.38 7.22 -4.68
N ALA A 213 -22.94 7.92 -5.66
CA ALA A 213 -22.35 9.14 -6.21
C ALA A 213 -22.12 10.23 -5.14
N VAL A 214 -22.99 10.35 -4.16
CA VAL A 214 -22.86 11.30 -3.05
C VAL A 214 -21.68 10.93 -2.16
N GLU A 215 -21.55 9.66 -1.80
CA GLU A 215 -20.43 9.16 -1.00
C GLU A 215 -19.10 9.26 -1.75
N ALA A 216 -19.10 9.09 -3.08
CA ALA A 216 -17.92 9.28 -3.93
C ALA A 216 -17.37 10.71 -3.78
N HIS A 217 -18.22 11.73 -3.81
CA HIS A 217 -17.81 13.11 -3.58
C HIS A 217 -17.25 13.36 -2.19
N GLN A 218 -17.84 12.76 -1.16
CA GLN A 218 -17.32 12.86 0.20
C GLN A 218 -15.95 12.18 0.34
N ARG A 219 -15.80 11.00 -0.27
CA ARG A 219 -14.54 10.24 -0.22
C ARG A 219 -13.43 10.81 -1.10
N SER A 220 -13.75 11.61 -2.11
CA SER A 220 -12.74 12.15 -3.01
C SER A 220 -11.67 12.99 -2.27
N GLN A 221 -12.04 13.61 -1.17
CA GLN A 221 -11.13 14.37 -0.31
C GLN A 221 -10.02 13.48 0.30
N ASP A 222 -10.32 12.21 0.59
CA ASP A 222 -9.36 11.26 1.17
C ASP A 222 -8.23 10.90 0.17
N TYR A 223 -8.42 11.15 -1.13
CA TYR A 223 -7.49 10.82 -2.21
C TYR A 223 -6.68 12.01 -2.74
N GLY A 224 -6.89 13.21 -2.22
CA GLY A 224 -6.23 14.42 -2.71
C GLY A 224 -4.70 14.33 -2.67
N LEU A 225 -4.12 13.83 -1.56
CA LEU A 225 -2.67 13.64 -1.46
C LEU A 225 -2.16 12.60 -2.47
N GLN A 226 -2.87 11.50 -2.64
CA GLN A 226 -2.51 10.45 -3.61
C GLN A 226 -2.36 11.04 -5.01
N LEU A 227 -3.36 11.78 -5.49
CA LEU A 227 -3.34 12.36 -6.83
C LEU A 227 -2.28 13.45 -6.97
N ARG A 228 -1.98 14.23 -5.93
CA ARG A 228 -0.88 15.19 -5.95
C ARG A 228 0.48 14.49 -6.10
N LEU A 229 0.73 13.42 -5.35
CA LEU A 229 1.96 12.62 -5.48
C LEU A 229 2.07 11.97 -6.87
N TYR A 230 0.97 11.45 -7.40
CA TYR A 230 0.93 10.92 -8.76
C TYR A 230 1.22 11.99 -9.81
N SER A 231 0.66 13.18 -9.64
CA SER A 231 0.90 14.32 -10.52
C SER A 231 2.36 14.75 -10.53
N MET A 232 3.01 14.78 -9.35
CA MET A 232 4.46 15.06 -9.25
C MET A 232 5.31 14.00 -9.96
N ALA A 233 4.92 12.73 -9.86
CA ALA A 233 5.62 11.65 -10.57
C ALA A 233 5.47 11.78 -12.09
N VAL A 234 4.26 12.07 -12.56
CA VAL A 234 3.97 12.30 -13.98
C VAL A 234 4.69 13.54 -14.49
N GLU A 235 4.73 14.64 -13.73
CA GLU A 235 5.47 15.85 -14.08
C GLU A 235 6.93 15.56 -14.38
N ARG A 236 7.61 14.74 -13.56
CA ARG A 236 9.03 14.38 -13.77
C ARG A 236 9.27 13.64 -15.08
N VAL A 237 8.30 12.86 -15.55
CA VAL A 237 8.40 12.09 -16.81
C VAL A 237 7.91 12.90 -18.02
N ALA A 238 6.87 13.70 -17.83
CA ALA A 238 6.29 14.52 -18.88
C ALA A 238 7.05 15.83 -19.11
N GLY A 239 7.85 16.28 -18.11
CA GLY A 239 8.58 17.56 -18.15
C GLY A 239 7.71 18.79 -17.87
N ARG A 240 6.45 18.58 -17.50
CA ARG A 240 5.50 19.62 -17.12
C ARG A 240 4.42 19.05 -16.17
N PRO A 241 3.83 19.88 -15.31
CA PRO A 241 2.76 19.42 -14.43
C PRO A 241 1.52 18.99 -15.24
N PRO A 242 0.76 18.01 -14.74
CA PRO A 242 -0.56 17.70 -15.26
C PRO A 242 -1.50 18.91 -15.18
N ASP A 243 -2.32 19.07 -16.21
CA ASP A 243 -3.34 20.11 -16.24
C ASP A 243 -4.57 19.70 -15.42
N ARG A 244 -4.84 18.40 -15.35
CA ARG A 244 -6.00 17.84 -14.65
C ARG A 244 -5.69 16.52 -13.97
N ALA A 245 -6.37 16.29 -12.84
CA ALA A 245 -6.39 15.02 -12.14
C ALA A 245 -7.81 14.60 -11.81
N TRP A 246 -8.13 13.33 -12.09
CA TRP A 246 -9.48 12.82 -11.95
C TRP A 246 -9.50 11.54 -11.11
N LEU A 247 -10.48 11.45 -10.22
CA LEU A 247 -10.92 10.20 -9.60
C LEU A 247 -12.11 9.67 -10.38
N HIS A 248 -12.05 8.42 -10.81
CA HIS A 248 -13.20 7.76 -11.43
C HIS A 248 -13.69 6.60 -10.54
N PHE A 249 -14.75 6.84 -9.81
CA PHE A 249 -15.47 5.80 -9.08
C PHE A 249 -16.30 4.98 -10.06
N LEU A 250 -15.82 3.79 -10.39
CA LEU A 250 -16.33 2.99 -11.51
C LEU A 250 -17.75 2.45 -11.26
N ARG A 251 -18.07 2.03 -10.02
CA ARG A 251 -19.41 1.50 -9.69
C ARG A 251 -20.52 2.52 -9.90
N PRO A 252 -20.46 3.72 -9.29
CA PRO A 252 -21.45 4.75 -9.56
C PRO A 252 -21.21 5.51 -10.87
N ASN A 253 -20.16 5.15 -11.63
CA ASN A 253 -19.71 5.86 -12.83
C ASN A 253 -19.60 7.38 -12.61
N THR A 254 -18.97 7.77 -11.50
CA THR A 254 -18.84 9.16 -11.09
C THR A 254 -17.40 9.62 -11.23
N VAL A 255 -17.20 10.70 -11.96
CA VAL A 255 -15.89 11.32 -12.21
C VAL A 255 -15.78 12.60 -11.42
N ILE A 256 -14.72 12.76 -10.65
CA ILE A 256 -14.50 13.92 -9.77
C ILE A 256 -13.13 14.50 -10.07
N GLU A 257 -13.10 15.79 -10.39
CA GLU A 257 -11.84 16.51 -10.54
C GLU A 257 -11.24 16.81 -9.16
N VAL A 258 -9.95 16.54 -9.03
CA VAL A 258 -9.19 16.84 -7.81
C VAL A 258 -8.34 18.08 -8.06
N ASP A 259 -8.46 19.05 -7.16
CA ASP A 259 -7.63 20.24 -7.21
C ASP A 259 -6.17 19.88 -6.89
N LEU A 260 -5.30 20.15 -7.83
CA LEU A 260 -3.86 19.93 -7.72
C LEU A 260 -3.13 21.09 -7.04
N THR A 261 -3.81 22.21 -6.80
CA THR A 261 -3.22 23.38 -6.14
C THR A 261 -2.87 23.02 -4.68
N PRO A 262 -1.59 23.03 -4.28
CA PRO A 262 -1.23 22.70 -2.91
C PRO A 262 -1.71 23.81 -1.97
N SER A 263 -2.49 23.45 -0.95
CA SER A 263 -2.59 24.33 0.22
C SER A 263 -1.26 24.24 1.01
N LEU A 264 -0.86 25.32 1.65
CA LEU A 264 0.39 25.37 2.43
C LEU A 264 0.44 24.30 3.56
N LEU A 265 -0.72 23.82 4.01
CA LEU A 265 -0.87 22.81 5.07
C LEU A 265 -0.88 21.36 4.56
N GLU A 266 -0.94 21.17 3.23
CA GLU A 266 -1.10 19.84 2.61
C GLU A 266 -0.05 19.61 1.52
N SER A 267 1.13 20.27 1.63
CA SER A 267 2.18 20.02 0.67
C SER A 267 2.72 18.59 0.84
N PRO A 268 2.95 17.86 -0.25
CA PRO A 268 3.53 16.52 -0.18
C PRO A 268 4.88 16.48 0.56
N GLU A 269 5.68 17.53 0.44
CA GLU A 269 6.98 17.65 1.12
C GLU A 269 6.81 17.79 2.64
N GLN A 270 5.82 18.60 3.08
CA GLN A 270 5.53 18.72 4.51
C GLN A 270 5.02 17.38 5.06
N MET A 271 4.17 16.69 4.31
CA MET A 271 3.67 15.37 4.68
C MET A 271 4.81 14.34 4.85
N VAL A 272 5.81 14.36 3.97
CA VAL A 272 6.98 13.49 4.09
C VAL A 272 7.76 13.81 5.37
N ARG A 273 7.99 15.10 5.67
CA ARG A 273 8.66 15.49 6.92
C ARG A 273 7.88 15.05 8.16
N ASP A 274 6.57 15.28 8.18
CA ASP A 274 5.70 14.89 9.31
C ASP A 274 5.69 13.36 9.49
N PHE A 275 5.68 12.62 8.41
CA PHE A 275 5.76 11.16 8.41
C PHE A 275 7.07 10.65 9.01
N GLN A 276 8.21 11.21 8.60
CA GLN A 276 9.53 10.85 9.12
C GLN A 276 9.70 11.26 10.59
N GLU A 277 9.21 12.45 10.96
CA GLU A 277 9.25 12.93 12.34
C GLU A 277 8.41 12.04 13.27
N ALA A 278 7.20 11.66 12.84
CA ALA A 278 6.34 10.75 13.61
C ALA A 278 7.01 9.39 13.85
N GLN A 279 7.69 8.84 12.86
CA GLN A 279 8.43 7.59 13.01
C GLN A 279 9.64 7.76 13.93
N SER A 280 10.43 8.80 13.75
CA SER A 280 11.64 9.04 14.56
C SER A 280 11.34 9.27 16.05
N ARG A 281 10.17 9.81 16.35
CA ARG A 281 9.68 10.05 17.72
C ARG A 281 8.77 8.95 18.25
N LEU A 282 8.32 8.05 17.40
CA LEU A 282 7.26 7.08 17.71
C LEU A 282 5.96 7.74 18.18
N GLU A 283 5.65 8.89 17.62
CA GLU A 283 4.48 9.69 17.95
C GLU A 283 3.47 9.68 16.79
N PHE A 284 2.38 8.97 16.98
CA PHE A 284 1.32 8.83 15.97
C PHE A 284 -0.01 9.32 16.55
N PRO A 285 -0.29 10.62 16.46
CA PRO A 285 -1.47 11.21 17.07
C PRO A 285 -2.76 10.69 16.44
N LEU A 286 -3.85 10.80 17.21
CA LEU A 286 -5.20 10.56 16.72
C LEU A 286 -5.63 11.73 15.82
N ASN A 287 -6.32 11.39 14.74
CA ASN A 287 -7.06 12.33 13.91
C ASN A 287 -8.52 11.90 13.88
N GLU A 288 -9.28 12.33 14.89
CA GLU A 288 -10.67 11.94 15.06
C GLU A 288 -11.59 12.69 14.10
N GLY A 289 -12.63 12.01 13.61
CA GLY A 289 -13.61 12.59 12.71
C GLY A 289 -14.54 11.53 12.13
N GLU A 290 -15.34 11.89 11.14
CA GLU A 290 -16.31 10.99 10.49
C GLU A 290 -15.66 9.73 9.92
N ARG A 291 -14.41 9.81 9.50
CA ARG A 291 -13.62 8.66 9.02
C ARG A 291 -13.50 7.54 10.03
N CYS A 292 -13.54 7.86 11.34
CA CYS A 292 -13.47 6.85 12.40
C CYS A 292 -14.60 5.83 12.30
N ASN A 293 -15.78 6.22 11.81
CA ASN A 293 -16.89 5.30 11.62
C ASN A 293 -16.61 4.18 10.62
N ARG A 294 -15.64 4.40 9.72
CA ARG A 294 -15.20 3.42 8.70
C ARG A 294 -13.85 2.77 9.06
N CYS A 295 -13.17 3.26 10.10
CA CYS A 295 -11.87 2.76 10.49
C CYS A 295 -11.98 1.35 11.11
N PRO A 296 -11.21 0.35 10.62
CA PRO A 296 -11.28 -1.02 11.13
C PRO A 296 -10.79 -1.17 12.57
N PHE A 297 -10.09 -0.17 13.10
CA PHE A 297 -9.56 -0.16 14.47
C PHE A 297 -10.43 0.60 15.46
N TYR A 298 -11.43 1.35 14.98
CA TYR A 298 -12.29 2.18 15.81
C TYR A 298 -13.08 1.33 16.83
N ARG A 299 -13.13 1.78 18.07
CA ARG A 299 -13.73 1.05 19.20
C ARG A 299 -13.15 -0.37 19.41
N GLY A 300 -11.90 -0.54 19.05
CA GLY A 300 -11.14 -1.77 19.24
C GLY A 300 -9.72 -1.44 19.73
N LEU A 301 -8.74 -1.57 18.84
CA LEU A 301 -7.33 -1.24 19.17
C LEU A 301 -7.09 0.28 19.25
N CYS A 302 -7.89 1.09 18.58
CA CYS A 302 -7.78 2.54 18.62
C CYS A 302 -8.50 3.08 19.86
N PRO A 303 -7.89 3.98 20.67
CA PRO A 303 -8.52 4.57 21.83
C PRO A 303 -9.60 5.60 21.48
N ALA A 304 -9.73 6.02 20.22
CA ALA A 304 -10.79 6.93 19.79
C ALA A 304 -12.17 6.36 20.12
N GLY A 305 -13.06 7.19 20.67
CA GLY A 305 -14.41 6.79 21.08
C GLY A 305 -14.46 5.85 22.30
N ALA A 306 -13.42 5.78 23.09
CA ALA A 306 -13.36 5.05 24.37
C ALA A 306 -13.84 5.89 25.57
N ALA A 307 -14.35 7.12 25.34
CA ALA A 307 -14.92 8.01 26.37
C ALA A 307 -16.38 7.73 26.62
#